data_5b43bd83af902bc71b8ffc713f013c03
#
_entry.id   5b43bd83af902bc71b8ffc713f013c03
#
_cell.length_a   1.000
_cell.length_b   1.000
_cell.length_c   1.000
_cell.angle_alpha   90.00
_cell.angle_beta   90.00
_cell.angle_gamma   90.00
#
_symmetry.space_group_name_H-M   'P 1'
#
loop_
_entity.id
_entity.type
_entity.pdbx_description
1 polymer ?
#
loop_
_entity_poly.entity_id
_entity_poly.type
_entity_poly.pdbx_seq_one_letter_code
_entity_poly.pdbx_strand_id
1 'polypeptide(L)'
;MRKLIEGKQFDEERALYHLTEGTVKNCVFAGPADGESVLKEARDIVVEDTAFSLRYPLWHVEKFELRRSTMDELTRAAIWYARDGRIEDSTLGGIKAVRECSNIAIKNSRIVSQEFGWKSGNITLEDSSVTAEYLFLDSRDITLDRVQMKGKYSFQYVENLTIRDSFLDTKDAFWHAKIVTVINSTVKGEYLAWFSDGLTLINCRIIGTQPLCYCKNLKLIDCTMEGTDLSF
;
A
#
# COMPACT_ATOMS: atom_id res chain seq x y z
N MET A 1 20.44 23.17 9.58
CA MET A 1 21.21 21.91 9.45
C MET A 1 20.36 20.80 10.04
N ARG A 2 20.05 19.73 9.28
CA ARG A 2 19.24 18.61 9.79
C ARG A 2 19.90 17.95 11.00
N LYS A 3 19.12 17.63 12.02
CA LYS A 3 19.57 16.90 13.20
C LYS A 3 19.87 15.45 12.83
N LEU A 4 21.10 14.99 12.98
CA LEU A 4 21.48 13.58 12.73
C LEU A 4 21.32 12.75 14.00
N ILE A 5 20.63 11.62 13.87
CA ILE A 5 20.46 10.58 14.88
C ILE A 5 20.93 9.28 14.24
N GLU A 6 22.08 8.75 14.65
CA GLU A 6 22.72 7.62 13.97
C GLU A 6 23.17 6.54 14.94
N GLY A 7 23.01 5.27 14.52
CA GLY A 7 23.55 4.11 15.22
C GLY A 7 22.96 3.87 16.61
N LYS A 8 21.72 4.29 16.84
CA LYS A 8 21.07 4.17 18.16
C LYS A 8 20.02 3.08 18.20
N GLN A 9 19.82 2.54 19.38
CA GLN A 9 18.70 1.66 19.69
C GLN A 9 17.75 2.37 20.66
N PHE A 10 16.44 2.22 20.42
CA PHE A 10 15.38 2.80 21.23
C PHE A 10 14.32 1.74 21.53
N ASP A 11 13.83 1.71 22.75
CA ASP A 11 12.71 0.87 23.18
C ASP A 11 11.64 1.65 23.97
N GLU A 12 11.86 2.93 24.24
CA GLU A 12 10.92 3.79 24.94
C GLU A 12 9.82 4.35 24.05
N GLU A 13 8.66 4.59 24.65
CA GLU A 13 7.53 5.25 23.98
C GLU A 13 7.95 6.67 23.52
N ARG A 14 7.57 7.00 22.27
CA ARG A 14 7.78 8.32 21.67
C ARG A 14 9.23 8.83 21.70
N ALA A 15 10.20 7.95 21.56
CA ALA A 15 11.63 8.26 21.65
C ALA A 15 12.08 9.49 20.84
N LEU A 16 11.51 9.68 19.65
CA LEU A 16 11.81 10.81 18.77
C LEU A 16 10.53 11.60 18.42
N TYR A 17 9.65 11.74 19.40
CA TYR A 17 8.40 12.48 19.25
C TYR A 17 8.66 13.91 18.75
N HIS A 18 7.84 14.33 17.80
CA HIS A 18 7.87 15.68 17.23
C HIS A 18 9.23 16.10 16.63
N LEU A 19 10.03 15.13 16.16
CA LEU A 19 11.29 15.40 15.48
C LEU A 19 11.02 16.22 14.20
N THR A 20 11.71 17.36 14.08
CA THR A 20 11.64 18.21 12.89
C THR A 20 13.02 18.34 12.23
N GLU A 21 13.04 18.39 10.89
CA GLU A 21 14.27 18.54 10.09
C GLU A 21 15.37 17.55 10.51
N GLY A 22 15.01 16.26 10.67
CA GLY A 22 15.88 15.22 11.18
C GLY A 22 16.27 14.17 10.15
N THR A 23 17.45 13.56 10.35
CA THR A 23 17.86 12.32 9.69
C THR A 23 18.07 11.24 10.74
N VAL A 24 17.36 10.13 10.61
CA VAL A 24 17.46 8.93 11.46
C VAL A 24 18.12 7.85 10.60
N LYS A 25 19.30 7.39 11.00
CA LYS A 25 20.10 6.49 10.19
C LYS A 25 20.71 5.35 11.01
N ASN A 26 20.72 4.15 10.44
CA ASN A 26 21.29 2.96 11.09
C ASN A 26 20.76 2.75 12.51
N CYS A 27 19.48 3.04 12.75
CA CYS A 27 18.85 2.92 14.06
C CYS A 27 18.00 1.64 14.17
N VAL A 28 17.74 1.24 15.39
CA VAL A 28 16.85 0.11 15.71
C VAL A 28 15.81 0.58 16.72
N PHE A 29 14.54 0.42 16.36
CA PHE A 29 13.40 0.66 17.26
C PHE A 29 12.78 -0.68 17.62
N ALA A 30 13.26 -1.27 18.71
CA ALA A 30 12.87 -2.61 19.17
C ALA A 30 13.13 -2.76 20.67
N GLY A 31 12.36 -3.60 21.31
CA GLY A 31 12.57 -3.92 22.72
C GLY A 31 11.31 -4.48 23.39
N PRO A 32 11.42 -4.91 24.65
CA PRO A 32 10.30 -5.48 25.40
C PRO A 32 9.32 -4.42 25.92
N ALA A 33 9.67 -3.16 25.88
CA ALA A 33 8.85 -2.10 26.40
C ALA A 33 7.69 -1.73 25.44
N ASP A 34 6.73 -0.98 25.93
CA ASP A 34 5.64 -0.38 25.14
C ASP A 34 6.11 0.76 24.23
N GLY A 35 7.31 0.65 23.67
CA GLY A 35 7.97 1.62 22.83
C GLY A 35 7.21 1.87 21.51
N GLU A 36 6.04 2.45 21.61
CA GLU A 36 5.24 2.79 20.44
C GLU A 36 5.41 4.25 20.02
N SER A 37 4.96 4.56 18.81
CA SER A 37 4.84 5.95 18.34
C SER A 37 6.16 6.73 18.31
N VAL A 38 7.25 6.05 17.99
CA VAL A 38 8.63 6.60 18.12
C VAL A 38 8.85 7.90 17.36
N LEU A 39 8.29 8.06 16.16
CA LEU A 39 8.39 9.26 15.31
C LEU A 39 7.04 9.98 15.19
N LYS A 40 6.13 9.78 16.14
CA LYS A 40 4.83 10.44 16.10
C LYS A 40 4.98 11.95 15.94
N GLU A 41 4.15 12.53 15.03
CA GLU A 41 4.14 13.96 14.72
C GLU A 41 5.48 14.55 14.23
N ALA A 42 6.37 13.69 13.72
CA ALA A 42 7.60 14.16 13.11
C ALA A 42 7.32 14.84 11.76
N ARG A 43 8.20 15.75 11.38
CA ARG A 43 8.05 16.54 10.15
C ARG A 43 9.38 16.78 9.46
N ASP A 44 9.38 16.70 8.13
CA ASP A 44 10.58 16.91 7.30
C ASP A 44 11.73 16.01 7.75
N ILE A 45 11.50 14.70 7.75
CA ILE A 45 12.46 13.70 8.22
C ILE A 45 12.91 12.77 7.09
N VAL A 46 14.13 12.30 7.21
CA VAL A 46 14.68 11.20 6.41
C VAL A 46 15.03 10.05 7.33
N VAL A 47 14.53 8.85 7.03
CA VAL A 47 14.81 7.62 7.76
C VAL A 47 15.51 6.65 6.82
N GLU A 48 16.72 6.24 7.14
CA GLU A 48 17.55 5.38 6.29
C GLU A 48 18.13 4.21 7.09
N ASP A 49 18.22 3.05 6.42
CA ASP A 49 18.92 1.87 6.95
C ASP A 49 18.48 1.51 8.39
N THR A 50 17.18 1.66 8.67
CA THR A 50 16.62 1.60 10.03
C THR A 50 15.61 0.47 10.16
N ALA A 51 15.61 -0.23 11.29
CA ALA A 51 14.69 -1.32 11.59
C ALA A 51 13.66 -0.93 12.65
N PHE A 52 12.40 -1.31 12.41
CA PHE A 52 11.28 -1.07 13.31
C PHE A 52 10.60 -2.38 13.68
N SER A 53 10.43 -2.62 14.97
CA SER A 53 9.70 -3.74 15.58
C SER A 53 8.71 -3.27 16.65
N LEU A 54 8.39 -1.98 16.68
CA LEU A 54 7.47 -1.36 17.62
C LEU A 54 6.26 -0.75 16.92
N ARG A 55 5.13 -0.62 17.62
CA ARG A 55 3.84 -0.18 17.05
C ARG A 55 3.84 1.31 16.68
N TYR A 56 3.10 1.67 15.65
CA TYR A 56 2.78 3.05 15.24
C TYR A 56 4.00 3.97 15.01
N PRO A 57 5.10 3.52 14.39
CA PRO A 57 6.31 4.34 14.32
C PRO A 57 6.12 5.68 13.63
N LEU A 58 5.38 5.72 12.53
CA LEU A 58 5.17 6.94 11.72
C LEU A 58 3.70 7.39 11.81
N TRP A 59 3.28 7.80 12.98
CA TRP A 59 1.92 8.27 13.24
C TRP A 59 1.83 9.80 13.15
N HIS A 60 0.95 10.33 12.27
CA HIS A 60 0.82 11.77 11.96
C HIS A 60 2.12 12.43 11.45
N VAL A 61 2.90 11.71 10.65
CA VAL A 61 4.14 12.25 10.09
C VAL A 61 3.87 13.01 8.79
N GLU A 62 4.56 14.11 8.60
CA GLU A 62 4.48 14.92 7.37
C GLU A 62 5.86 15.09 6.72
N LYS A 63 5.90 15.05 5.38
CA LYS A 63 7.12 15.24 4.58
C LYS A 63 8.23 14.32 5.05
N PHE A 64 8.12 13.06 4.72
CA PHE A 64 9.08 12.05 5.14
C PHE A 64 9.63 11.26 3.96
N GLU A 65 10.84 10.76 4.15
CA GLU A 65 11.45 9.77 3.28
C GLU A 65 11.86 8.56 4.12
N LEU A 66 11.48 7.35 3.68
CA LEU A 66 11.88 6.08 4.28
C LEU A 66 12.65 5.28 3.23
N ARG A 67 13.92 5.00 3.48
CA ARG A 67 14.77 4.32 2.51
C ARG A 67 15.51 3.15 3.14
N ARG A 68 15.62 2.03 2.40
CA ARG A 68 16.37 0.82 2.82
C ARG A 68 16.09 0.41 4.25
N SER A 69 14.84 0.53 4.66
CA SER A 69 14.43 0.31 6.03
C SER A 69 13.43 -0.84 6.14
N THR A 70 13.33 -1.42 7.30
CA THR A 70 12.47 -2.57 7.54
C THR A 70 11.47 -2.30 8.66
N MET A 71 10.23 -2.65 8.41
CA MET A 71 9.16 -2.73 9.38
C MET A 71 8.70 -4.18 9.42
N ASP A 72 8.87 -4.85 10.53
CA ASP A 72 8.52 -6.26 10.68
C ASP A 72 7.05 -6.48 11.06
N GLU A 73 6.68 -7.71 11.36
CA GLU A 73 5.31 -8.10 11.71
C GLU A 73 4.81 -7.50 13.04
N LEU A 74 5.70 -7.07 13.92
CA LEU A 74 5.37 -6.42 15.18
C LEU A 74 5.02 -4.94 15.00
N THR A 75 5.39 -4.37 13.86
CA THR A 75 5.15 -2.96 13.51
C THR A 75 3.70 -2.75 13.08
N ARG A 76 2.79 -2.70 14.03
CA ARG A 76 1.35 -2.51 13.77
C ARG A 76 1.03 -1.07 13.39
N ALA A 77 0.17 -0.87 12.38
CA ALA A 77 -0.24 0.44 11.86
C ALA A 77 0.97 1.36 11.64
N ALA A 78 1.92 0.85 10.87
CA ALA A 78 3.26 1.41 10.72
C ALA A 78 3.26 2.87 10.26
N ILE A 79 2.38 3.22 9.33
CA ILE A 79 2.25 4.56 8.76
C ILE A 79 0.78 4.94 8.82
N TRP A 80 0.42 5.79 9.76
CA TRP A 80 -0.98 6.12 10.03
C TRP A 80 -1.19 7.64 10.11
N TYR A 81 -2.20 8.14 9.39
CA TYR A 81 -2.47 9.57 9.22
C TYR A 81 -1.26 10.37 8.71
N ALA A 82 -0.36 9.72 7.97
CA ALA A 82 0.82 10.37 7.42
C ALA A 82 0.54 10.99 6.05
N ARG A 83 1.33 12.00 5.68
CA ARG A 83 1.20 12.67 4.39
C ARG A 83 2.53 13.13 3.80
N ASP A 84 2.51 13.29 2.46
CA ASP A 84 3.66 13.78 1.70
C ASP A 84 4.92 12.92 1.92
N GLY A 85 4.79 11.61 1.68
CA GLY A 85 5.84 10.63 1.96
C GLY A 85 6.42 9.95 0.73
N ARG A 86 7.69 9.56 0.83
CA ARG A 86 8.35 8.66 -0.12
C ARG A 86 8.91 7.46 0.62
N ILE A 87 8.71 6.28 0.04
CA ILE A 87 9.19 5.01 0.58
C ILE A 87 9.90 4.28 -0.54
N GLU A 88 11.18 3.98 -0.37
CA GLU A 88 12.00 3.35 -1.39
C GLU A 88 12.84 2.21 -0.80
N ASP A 89 13.03 1.15 -1.59
CA ASP A 89 13.93 0.03 -1.26
C ASP A 89 13.65 -0.59 0.13
N SER A 90 12.40 -0.62 0.55
CA SER A 90 12.04 -0.91 1.94
C SER A 90 11.09 -2.10 2.06
N THR A 91 11.02 -2.67 3.26
CA THR A 91 10.04 -3.71 3.59
C THR A 91 9.04 -3.15 4.59
N LEU A 92 7.75 -3.24 4.24
CA LEU A 92 6.64 -2.86 5.12
C LEU A 92 5.90 -4.11 5.58
N GLY A 93 6.01 -4.44 6.84
CA GLY A 93 5.34 -5.55 7.50
C GLY A 93 4.27 -5.11 8.49
N GLY A 94 3.66 -6.09 9.12
CA GLY A 94 2.64 -5.88 10.13
C GLY A 94 1.26 -5.49 9.59
N ILE A 95 0.24 -5.65 10.43
CA ILE A 95 -1.13 -5.32 10.05
C ILE A 95 -1.33 -3.80 9.93
N LYS A 96 -2.10 -3.35 8.92
CA LYS A 96 -2.44 -1.94 8.69
C LYS A 96 -1.22 -1.06 8.39
N ALA A 97 -0.32 -1.54 7.54
CA ALA A 97 0.97 -0.88 7.31
C ALA A 97 0.84 0.56 6.78
N VAL A 98 -0.13 0.84 5.93
CA VAL A 98 -0.50 2.21 5.51
C VAL A 98 -2.00 2.38 5.72
N ARG A 99 -2.39 3.44 6.40
CA ARG A 99 -3.81 3.68 6.72
C ARG A 99 -4.12 5.16 6.85
N GLU A 100 -5.21 5.60 6.21
CA GLU A 100 -5.68 6.99 6.28
C GLU A 100 -4.57 8.00 5.94
N CYS A 101 -3.76 7.65 4.93
CA CYS A 101 -2.62 8.44 4.46
C CYS A 101 -2.95 9.17 3.16
N SER A 102 -2.16 10.19 2.85
CA SER A 102 -2.28 10.92 1.59
C SER A 102 -0.93 11.32 0.99
N ASN A 103 -0.88 11.35 -0.35
CA ASN A 103 0.32 11.75 -1.10
C ASN A 103 1.54 10.89 -0.74
N ILE A 104 1.44 9.58 -0.86
CA ILE A 104 2.53 8.63 -0.58
C ILE A 104 2.98 7.96 -1.88
N ALA A 105 4.25 8.06 -2.20
CA ALA A 105 4.89 7.32 -3.27
C ALA A 105 5.73 6.18 -2.70
N ILE A 106 5.50 4.94 -3.19
CA ILE A 106 6.21 3.73 -2.75
C ILE A 106 6.86 3.11 -3.98
N LYS A 107 8.16 2.87 -3.93
CA LYS A 107 8.91 2.29 -5.03
C LYS A 107 9.85 1.20 -4.57
N ASN A 108 10.05 0.19 -5.45
CA ASN A 108 11.02 -0.90 -5.26
C ASN A 108 10.95 -1.53 -3.87
N SER A 109 9.73 -1.75 -3.36
CA SER A 109 9.51 -2.15 -1.98
C SER A 109 8.70 -3.44 -1.87
N ARG A 110 8.90 -4.15 -0.77
CA ARG A 110 8.16 -5.36 -0.44
C ARG A 110 7.17 -5.09 0.69
N ILE A 111 5.90 -5.39 0.43
CA ILE A 111 4.82 -5.14 1.38
C ILE A 111 4.18 -6.48 1.77
N VAL A 112 4.11 -6.75 3.05
CA VAL A 112 3.39 -7.91 3.62
C VAL A 112 2.53 -7.39 4.76
N SER A 113 1.28 -7.06 4.44
CA SER A 113 0.36 -6.45 5.40
C SER A 113 -1.06 -6.94 5.14
N GLN A 114 -1.70 -7.51 6.13
CA GLN A 114 -3.06 -8.04 5.99
C GLN A 114 -4.06 -6.96 5.54
N GLU A 115 -3.96 -5.77 6.08
CA GLU A 115 -4.73 -4.60 5.69
C GLU A 115 -3.78 -3.50 5.24
N PHE A 116 -3.81 -3.12 3.97
CA PHE A 116 -2.89 -2.12 3.44
C PHE A 116 -3.62 -1.03 2.67
N GLY A 117 -3.26 0.22 2.93
CA GLY A 117 -3.72 1.38 2.17
C GLY A 117 -5.15 1.81 2.43
N TRP A 118 -5.80 1.35 3.48
CA TRP A 118 -7.21 1.65 3.78
C TRP A 118 -7.46 3.14 3.93
N LYS A 119 -8.57 3.61 3.32
CA LYS A 119 -9.04 5.00 3.40
C LYS A 119 -7.96 6.03 3.08
N SER A 120 -7.09 5.67 2.14
CA SER A 120 -5.97 6.51 1.73
C SER A 120 -6.25 7.18 0.38
N GLY A 121 -5.54 8.26 0.10
CA GLY A 121 -5.70 9.00 -1.15
C GLY A 121 -4.40 9.45 -1.77
N ASN A 122 -4.36 9.46 -3.11
CA ASN A 122 -3.17 9.81 -3.89
C ASN A 122 -1.94 8.97 -3.50
N ILE A 123 -2.06 7.65 -3.70
CA ILE A 123 -0.99 6.69 -3.43
C ILE A 123 -0.46 6.14 -4.74
N THR A 124 0.84 6.14 -4.92
CA THR A 124 1.52 5.49 -6.05
C THR A 124 2.37 4.32 -5.54
N LEU A 125 2.25 3.18 -6.20
CA LEU A 125 3.04 1.99 -5.93
C LEU A 125 3.70 1.53 -7.23
N GLU A 126 5.03 1.53 -7.26
CA GLU A 126 5.83 1.25 -8.46
C GLU A 126 6.90 0.18 -8.18
N ASP A 127 7.16 -0.70 -9.16
CA ASP A 127 8.21 -1.73 -9.12
C ASP A 127 8.21 -2.56 -7.81
N SER A 128 7.05 -2.89 -7.28
CA SER A 128 6.93 -3.40 -5.92
C SER A 128 6.12 -4.70 -5.85
N SER A 129 6.27 -5.41 -4.73
CA SER A 129 5.46 -6.60 -4.44
C SER A 129 4.57 -6.39 -3.22
N VAL A 130 3.32 -6.87 -3.31
CA VAL A 130 2.32 -6.74 -2.24
C VAL A 130 1.69 -8.08 -1.93
N THR A 131 1.66 -8.44 -0.66
CA THR A 131 0.80 -9.51 -0.13
C THR A 131 -0.13 -8.91 0.90
N ALA A 132 -1.44 -8.89 0.59
CA ALA A 132 -2.45 -8.27 1.45
C ALA A 132 -3.78 -9.01 1.34
N GLU A 133 -4.51 -9.17 2.42
CA GLU A 133 -5.88 -9.70 2.36
C GLU A 133 -6.86 -8.62 1.90
N TYR A 134 -6.77 -7.41 2.46
CA TYR A 134 -7.56 -6.25 2.07
C TYR A 134 -6.61 -5.12 1.62
N LEU A 135 -6.59 -4.86 0.32
CA LEU A 135 -5.72 -3.84 -0.27
C LEU A 135 -6.55 -2.63 -0.71
N PHE A 136 -6.19 -1.43 -0.25
CA PHE A 136 -6.80 -0.16 -0.62
C PHE A 136 -8.32 -0.08 -0.46
N LEU A 137 -8.87 -0.69 0.57
CA LEU A 137 -10.31 -0.59 0.87
C LEU A 137 -10.72 0.88 1.08
N ASP A 138 -11.80 1.30 0.42
CA ASP A 138 -12.40 2.65 0.55
C ASP A 138 -11.37 3.78 0.33
N SER A 139 -10.56 3.65 -0.72
CA SER A 139 -9.45 4.55 -1.06
C SER A 139 -9.68 5.22 -2.41
N ARG A 140 -8.92 6.27 -2.70
CA ARG A 140 -9.08 7.04 -3.96
C ARG A 140 -7.75 7.48 -4.54
N ASP A 141 -7.77 7.75 -5.86
CA ASP A 141 -6.60 8.27 -6.59
C ASP A 141 -5.37 7.36 -6.41
N ILE A 142 -5.53 6.08 -6.75
CA ILE A 142 -4.50 5.06 -6.57
C ILE A 142 -3.86 4.71 -7.92
N THR A 143 -2.55 4.62 -7.96
CA THR A 143 -1.80 4.17 -9.14
C THR A 143 -0.87 3.02 -8.78
N LEU A 144 -0.96 1.92 -9.54
CA LEU A 144 -0.04 0.79 -9.49
C LEU A 144 0.65 0.65 -10.84
N ASP A 145 1.96 0.54 -10.84
CA ASP A 145 2.78 0.35 -12.03
C ASP A 145 3.85 -0.72 -11.79
N ARG A 146 3.88 -1.78 -12.60
CA ARG A 146 4.78 -2.93 -12.47
C ARG A 146 4.75 -3.56 -11.08
N VAL A 147 3.53 -3.86 -10.60
CA VAL A 147 3.30 -4.44 -9.27
C VAL A 147 2.96 -5.92 -9.37
N GLN A 148 3.59 -6.73 -8.51
CA GLN A 148 3.25 -8.12 -8.28
C GLN A 148 2.39 -8.21 -7.01
N MET A 149 1.14 -8.59 -7.15
CA MET A 149 0.20 -8.59 -6.04
C MET A 149 -0.42 -9.96 -5.81
N LYS A 150 -0.51 -10.35 -4.54
CA LYS A 150 -1.26 -11.52 -4.09
C LYS A 150 -2.17 -11.15 -2.91
N GLY A 151 -3.45 -11.53 -3.01
CA GLY A 151 -4.38 -11.22 -1.92
C GLY A 151 -5.82 -11.61 -2.14
N LYS A 152 -6.71 -10.95 -1.40
CA LYS A 152 -8.17 -11.05 -1.50
C LYS A 152 -8.76 -9.66 -1.27
N TYR A 153 -10.04 -9.50 -1.61
CA TYR A 153 -10.85 -8.31 -1.29
C TYR A 153 -10.17 -6.98 -1.64
N SER A 154 -9.41 -6.99 -2.74
CA SER A 154 -8.56 -5.88 -3.12
C SER A 154 -9.37 -4.81 -3.84
N PHE A 155 -9.09 -3.54 -3.53
CA PHE A 155 -9.68 -2.39 -4.21
C PHE A 155 -11.22 -2.29 -4.08
N GLN A 156 -11.80 -2.85 -3.04
CA GLN A 156 -13.23 -2.68 -2.80
C GLN A 156 -13.55 -1.23 -2.43
N TYR A 157 -14.60 -0.69 -3.03
CA TYR A 157 -15.03 0.71 -2.87
C TYR A 157 -13.96 1.75 -3.25
N VAL A 158 -12.96 1.37 -4.05
CA VAL A 158 -11.96 2.33 -4.55
C VAL A 158 -12.58 3.25 -5.61
N GLU A 159 -12.14 4.50 -5.65
CA GLU A 159 -12.49 5.46 -6.69
C GLU A 159 -11.23 6.02 -7.36
N ASN A 160 -11.24 6.07 -8.70
CA ASN A 160 -10.11 6.54 -9.52
C ASN A 160 -8.84 5.71 -9.31
N LEU A 161 -8.83 4.49 -9.86
CA LEU A 161 -7.71 3.56 -9.78
C LEU A 161 -7.12 3.33 -11.18
N THR A 162 -5.81 3.43 -11.29
CA THR A 162 -5.07 3.05 -12.50
C THR A 162 -4.05 1.97 -12.20
N ILE A 163 -4.05 0.89 -12.98
CA ILE A 163 -3.10 -0.22 -12.86
C ILE A 163 -2.46 -0.46 -14.22
N ARG A 164 -1.12 -0.56 -14.28
CA ARG A 164 -0.36 -0.83 -15.50
C ARG A 164 0.68 -1.92 -15.28
N ASP A 165 0.91 -2.69 -16.35
CA ASP A 165 2.02 -3.64 -16.47
C ASP A 165 2.19 -4.55 -15.24
N SER A 166 1.08 -4.99 -14.65
CA SER A 166 1.03 -5.62 -13.34
C SER A 166 0.41 -7.02 -13.37
N PHE A 167 0.71 -7.81 -12.35
CA PHE A 167 0.12 -9.12 -12.12
C PHE A 167 -0.64 -9.12 -10.78
N LEU A 168 -1.93 -9.39 -10.86
CA LEU A 168 -2.83 -9.42 -9.72
C LEU A 168 -3.38 -10.84 -9.54
N ASP A 169 -2.99 -11.53 -8.48
CA ASP A 169 -3.57 -12.80 -8.03
C ASP A 169 -4.47 -12.52 -6.82
N THR A 170 -5.76 -12.26 -7.09
CA THR A 170 -6.66 -11.71 -6.07
C THR A 170 -8.10 -12.14 -6.29
N LYS A 171 -8.77 -12.57 -5.24
CA LYS A 171 -10.20 -12.90 -5.20
C LYS A 171 -11.02 -11.69 -4.77
N ASP A 172 -12.28 -11.58 -5.27
CA ASP A 172 -13.24 -10.53 -4.90
C ASP A 172 -12.71 -9.10 -5.07
N ALA A 173 -11.88 -8.88 -6.11
CA ALA A 173 -11.29 -7.57 -6.37
C ALA A 173 -12.27 -6.61 -7.05
N PHE A 174 -12.09 -5.32 -6.82
CA PHE A 174 -12.82 -4.19 -7.44
C PHE A 174 -14.33 -4.17 -7.13
N TRP A 175 -14.82 -4.84 -6.11
CA TRP A 175 -16.24 -4.77 -5.75
C TRP A 175 -16.64 -3.35 -5.41
N HIS A 176 -17.75 -2.89 -6.03
CA HIS A 176 -18.23 -1.50 -5.90
C HIS A 176 -17.21 -0.41 -6.26
N ALA A 177 -16.15 -0.77 -6.99
CA ALA A 177 -15.16 0.21 -7.44
C ALA A 177 -15.72 1.14 -8.52
N LYS A 178 -15.19 2.35 -8.61
CA LYS A 178 -15.58 3.35 -9.59
C LYS A 178 -14.37 3.92 -10.32
N ILE A 179 -14.53 4.13 -11.63
CA ILE A 179 -13.50 4.74 -12.48
C ILE A 179 -12.18 3.99 -12.37
N VAL A 180 -12.16 2.74 -12.81
CA VAL A 180 -10.99 1.87 -12.77
C VAL A 180 -10.45 1.66 -14.18
N THR A 181 -9.16 1.82 -14.37
CA THR A 181 -8.46 1.53 -15.63
C THR A 181 -7.33 0.55 -15.38
N VAL A 182 -7.35 -0.59 -16.07
CA VAL A 182 -6.29 -1.61 -16.00
C VAL A 182 -5.71 -1.80 -17.40
N ILE A 183 -4.39 -1.73 -17.54
CA ILE A 183 -3.69 -1.75 -18.82
C ILE A 183 -2.56 -2.77 -18.78
N ASN A 184 -2.38 -3.55 -19.87
CA ASN A 184 -1.28 -4.49 -20.07
C ASN A 184 -1.05 -5.44 -18.87
N SER A 185 -2.10 -5.91 -18.24
CA SER A 185 -1.99 -6.60 -16.96
C SER A 185 -2.71 -7.94 -16.96
N THR A 186 -2.29 -8.81 -16.05
CA THR A 186 -3.03 -10.04 -15.75
C THR A 186 -3.80 -9.86 -14.46
N VAL A 187 -5.11 -10.12 -14.50
CA VAL A 187 -5.98 -10.15 -13.33
C VAL A 187 -6.52 -11.56 -13.16
N LYS A 188 -6.08 -12.24 -12.12
CA LYS A 188 -6.42 -13.61 -11.81
C LYS A 188 -7.17 -13.69 -10.48
N GLY A 189 -8.31 -14.36 -10.48
CA GLY A 189 -9.10 -14.64 -9.29
C GLY A 189 -10.60 -14.73 -9.58
N GLU A 190 -11.36 -15.13 -8.58
CA GLU A 190 -12.80 -15.32 -8.66
C GLU A 190 -13.55 -14.03 -8.34
N TYR A 191 -14.77 -13.88 -8.88
CA TYR A 191 -15.75 -12.82 -8.56
C TYR A 191 -15.23 -11.40 -8.77
N LEU A 192 -14.49 -11.22 -9.86
CA LEU A 192 -13.87 -9.94 -10.21
C LEU A 192 -14.92 -8.86 -10.49
N ALA A 193 -14.75 -7.70 -9.88
CA ALA A 193 -15.39 -6.43 -10.21
C ALA A 193 -16.92 -6.38 -10.04
N TRP A 194 -17.51 -7.22 -9.23
CA TRP A 194 -18.94 -7.19 -8.99
C TRP A 194 -19.43 -5.81 -8.55
N PHE A 195 -20.51 -5.35 -9.19
CA PHE A 195 -21.14 -4.04 -8.94
C PHE A 195 -20.25 -2.83 -9.20
N SER A 196 -19.14 -2.96 -9.93
CA SER A 196 -18.31 -1.82 -10.30
C SER A 196 -18.95 -0.92 -11.34
N ASP A 197 -18.53 0.33 -11.39
CA ASP A 197 -19.03 1.32 -12.36
C ASP A 197 -17.85 2.06 -13.03
N GLY A 198 -17.80 2.01 -14.38
CA GLY A 198 -16.73 2.65 -15.14
C GLY A 198 -15.41 1.87 -15.14
N LEU A 199 -15.46 0.53 -15.19
CA LEU A 199 -14.29 -0.32 -15.33
C LEU A 199 -13.86 -0.41 -16.80
N THR A 200 -12.59 -0.11 -17.08
CA THR A 200 -11.96 -0.24 -18.39
C THR A 200 -10.72 -1.13 -18.29
N LEU A 201 -10.69 -2.24 -19.03
CA LEU A 201 -9.53 -3.11 -19.16
C LEU A 201 -9.02 -3.05 -20.60
N ILE A 202 -7.72 -2.82 -20.78
CA ILE A 202 -7.07 -2.68 -22.09
C ILE A 202 -5.87 -3.61 -22.15
N ASN A 203 -5.85 -4.49 -23.17
CA ASN A 203 -4.77 -5.47 -23.34
C ASN A 203 -4.52 -6.30 -22.06
N CYS A 204 -5.60 -6.81 -21.47
CA CYS A 204 -5.55 -7.56 -20.20
C CYS A 204 -5.90 -9.03 -20.38
N ARG A 205 -5.30 -9.86 -19.55
CA ARG A 205 -5.67 -11.27 -19.39
C ARG A 205 -6.48 -11.43 -18.10
N ILE A 206 -7.72 -11.90 -18.24
CA ILE A 206 -8.66 -12.08 -17.13
C ILE A 206 -8.82 -13.58 -16.90
N ILE A 207 -8.56 -14.06 -15.70
CA ILE A 207 -8.56 -15.48 -15.35
C ILE A 207 -9.41 -15.72 -14.10
N GLY A 208 -10.39 -16.61 -14.19
CA GLY A 208 -11.18 -17.04 -13.04
C GLY A 208 -12.69 -16.93 -13.26
N THR A 209 -13.44 -17.60 -12.41
CA THR A 209 -14.89 -17.75 -12.54
C THR A 209 -15.66 -16.50 -12.15
N GLN A 210 -16.84 -16.33 -12.77
CA GLN A 210 -17.82 -15.28 -12.47
C GLN A 210 -17.26 -13.84 -12.40
N PRO A 211 -16.43 -13.43 -13.37
CA PRO A 211 -15.98 -12.04 -13.40
C PRO A 211 -17.09 -11.11 -13.93
N LEU A 212 -16.98 -9.83 -13.57
CA LEU A 212 -17.69 -8.70 -14.20
C LEU A 212 -19.21 -8.68 -14.00
N CYS A 213 -19.76 -9.49 -13.10
CA CYS A 213 -21.19 -9.52 -12.84
C CYS A 213 -21.71 -8.18 -12.28
N TYR A 214 -22.84 -7.74 -12.83
CA TYR A 214 -23.51 -6.50 -12.41
C TYR A 214 -22.71 -5.21 -12.64
N CYS A 215 -21.66 -5.24 -13.49
CA CYS A 215 -20.90 -4.06 -13.86
C CYS A 215 -21.72 -3.06 -14.66
N LYS A 216 -21.45 -1.78 -14.46
CA LYS A 216 -21.97 -0.68 -15.30
C LYS A 216 -20.81 0.01 -16.01
N ASN A 217 -21.10 0.51 -17.24
CA ASN A 217 -20.12 1.25 -18.03
C ASN A 217 -18.78 0.49 -18.22
N LEU A 218 -18.89 -0.84 -18.43
CA LEU A 218 -17.75 -1.73 -18.64
C LEU A 218 -17.18 -1.56 -20.05
N LYS A 219 -15.85 -1.53 -20.18
CA LYS A 219 -15.12 -1.56 -21.45
C LYS A 219 -14.02 -2.61 -21.38
N LEU A 220 -14.02 -3.54 -22.33
CA LEU A 220 -12.96 -4.53 -22.57
C LEU A 220 -12.38 -4.28 -23.94
N ILE A 221 -11.10 -3.97 -24.05
CA ILE A 221 -10.38 -3.66 -25.27
C ILE A 221 -9.19 -4.59 -25.38
N ASP A 222 -9.12 -5.39 -26.43
CA ASP A 222 -8.03 -6.34 -26.69
C ASP A 222 -7.74 -7.29 -25.49
N CYS A 223 -8.78 -7.73 -24.79
CA CYS A 223 -8.66 -8.59 -23.62
C CYS A 223 -8.88 -10.06 -23.97
N THR A 224 -8.22 -10.94 -23.21
CA THR A 224 -8.47 -12.38 -23.21
C THR A 224 -9.11 -12.82 -21.90
N MET A 225 -10.03 -13.79 -21.96
CA MET A 225 -10.75 -14.33 -20.81
C MET A 225 -10.55 -15.83 -20.74
N GLU A 226 -10.13 -16.36 -19.58
CA GLU A 226 -9.82 -17.76 -19.38
C GLU A 226 -10.50 -18.33 -18.12
N GLY A 227 -11.20 -19.47 -18.24
CA GLY A 227 -11.94 -20.05 -17.13
C GLY A 227 -12.99 -19.12 -16.54
N THR A 228 -13.60 -18.30 -17.38
CA THR A 228 -14.52 -17.23 -17.01
C THR A 228 -15.99 -17.61 -17.25
N ASP A 229 -16.38 -18.75 -16.77
CA ASP A 229 -17.77 -19.17 -16.79
C ASP A 229 -18.67 -18.24 -15.95
N LEU A 230 -19.94 -18.15 -16.33
CA LEU A 230 -20.93 -17.29 -15.67
C LEU A 230 -20.52 -15.81 -15.59
N SER A 231 -19.85 -15.32 -16.64
CA SER A 231 -19.49 -13.89 -16.79
C SER A 231 -20.71 -13.05 -17.12
N PHE A 232 -20.77 -11.79 -16.63
CA PHE A 232 -21.80 -10.77 -16.87
C PHE A 232 -23.17 -11.00 -16.22
#